data_6ae9ba31c340d4506d36f872175fbc94
#
_entry.id   6ae9ba31c340d4506d36f872175fbc94
#
_cell.length_a   1.000
_cell.length_b   1.000
_cell.length_c   1.000
_cell.angle_alpha   90.00
_cell.angle_beta   90.00
_cell.angle_gamma   90.00
#
_symmetry.space_group_name_H-M   'P 1'
#
loop_
_entity.id
_entity.type
_entity.pdbx_description
1 polymer ?
#
loop_
_entity_poly.entity_id
_entity_poly.type
_entity_poly.pdbx_seq_one_letter_code
_entity_poly.pdbx_strand_id
1 'polypeptide(L)'
;MARSQLATQSFVEVLAPKLDLNDQIAKTIDIEELFRSCFITTDRASECFRWLDELRLLKQCGRIIGPRDVGKSRASLHYRDEDKKRVSYVKAWSASSSKRLFSQILKDINHAAPTGKRQDLRPRLAGSLELFGLEIVIIDNAENLQKEAFLDLKQLFEESNIPIVLVGGKELDDILQDCDLLTVFPTLYEFERLEYEDFKKTLSTIELDILSLPEASNLVEGTIFEILALSTSARIGLLVKILTKAVLHSLKNGFSRVDESILEKIASRYGRKYVPLENKKKNE
;
A
#
# COMPACT_ATOMS: atom_id res chain seq x y z
N MET A 1 11.17 -0.99 -19.77
CA MET A 1 10.91 0.15 -20.66
C MET A 1 9.72 -0.07 -21.60
N ALA A 2 9.54 -1.23 -22.27
CA ALA A 2 8.44 -1.41 -23.24
C ALA A 2 7.01 -1.46 -22.68
N ARG A 3 6.79 -1.88 -21.43
CA ARG A 3 5.44 -1.92 -20.81
C ARG A 3 4.91 -0.57 -20.33
N SER A 4 5.77 0.36 -19.97
CA SER A 4 5.39 1.73 -19.59
C SER A 4 4.90 2.55 -20.78
N GLN A 5 5.50 2.36 -21.96
CA GLN A 5 5.10 3.06 -23.17
C GLN A 5 3.74 2.59 -23.74
N LEU A 6 3.39 1.32 -23.57
CA LEU A 6 2.09 0.80 -24.04
C LEU A 6 0.91 1.31 -23.19
N ALA A 7 1.10 1.47 -21.88
CA ALA A 7 0.07 2.04 -21.00
C ALA A 7 -0.18 3.53 -21.27
N THR A 8 0.87 4.28 -21.65
CA THR A 8 0.79 5.72 -21.95
C THR A 8 0.10 6.00 -23.28
N GLN A 9 0.35 5.19 -24.32
CA GLN A 9 -0.28 5.38 -25.63
C GLN A 9 -1.80 5.13 -25.62
N SER A 10 -2.29 4.13 -24.86
CA SER A 10 -3.73 3.86 -24.78
C SER A 10 -4.51 4.95 -24.05
N PHE A 11 -3.88 5.70 -23.13
CA PHE A 11 -4.53 6.74 -22.34
C PHE A 11 -4.76 8.05 -23.12
N VAL A 12 -3.85 8.41 -24.03
CA VAL A 12 -3.95 9.64 -24.84
C VAL A 12 -5.07 9.54 -25.90
N GLU A 13 -5.31 8.36 -26.48
CA GLU A 13 -6.40 8.16 -27.44
C GLU A 13 -7.80 8.17 -26.81
N VAL A 14 -7.91 7.97 -25.50
CA VAL A 14 -9.16 7.85 -24.74
C VAL A 14 -9.78 9.20 -24.36
N LEU A 15 -9.07 10.33 -24.52
CA LEU A 15 -9.48 11.65 -24.01
C LEU A 15 -10.17 12.59 -25.04
N ALA A 16 -10.72 12.06 -26.12
CA ALA A 16 -11.51 12.85 -27.09
C ALA A 16 -12.96 13.15 -26.60
N PRO A 17 -13.64 14.18 -27.13
CA PRO A 17 -14.72 14.90 -26.44
C PRO A 17 -16.06 14.18 -26.37
N LYS A 18 -16.84 14.51 -25.34
CA LYS A 18 -18.23 14.11 -25.02
C LYS A 18 -18.55 12.61 -25.16
N LEU A 19 -18.33 11.91 -24.09
CA LEU A 19 -18.54 10.47 -24.00
C LEU A 19 -19.93 10.13 -23.49
N ASP A 20 -20.52 9.07 -24.06
CA ASP A 20 -21.70 8.38 -23.54
C ASP A 20 -21.47 7.87 -22.10
N LEU A 21 -22.55 7.65 -21.34
CA LEU A 21 -22.50 7.19 -19.95
C LEU A 21 -21.72 5.87 -19.79
N ASN A 22 -21.83 4.96 -20.76
CA ASN A 22 -21.11 3.70 -20.78
C ASN A 22 -19.60 3.90 -20.95
N ASP A 23 -19.19 4.84 -21.80
CA ASP A 23 -17.79 5.23 -21.97
C ASP A 23 -17.22 5.91 -20.73
N GLN A 24 -18.04 6.69 -20.02
CA GLN A 24 -17.64 7.30 -18.74
C GLN A 24 -17.43 6.26 -17.62
N ILE A 25 -18.27 5.21 -17.60
CA ILE A 25 -18.12 4.11 -16.63
C ILE A 25 -16.86 3.29 -16.96
N ALA A 26 -16.64 2.96 -18.23
CA ALA A 26 -15.45 2.25 -18.68
C ALA A 26 -14.18 3.01 -18.28
N LYS A 27 -14.10 4.33 -18.54
CA LYS A 27 -12.96 5.17 -18.15
C LYS A 27 -12.79 5.30 -16.63
N THR A 28 -13.89 5.25 -15.88
CA THR A 28 -13.82 5.24 -14.42
C THR A 28 -13.09 3.99 -13.93
N ILE A 29 -13.42 2.84 -14.51
CA ILE A 29 -12.76 1.56 -14.21
C ILE A 29 -11.29 1.62 -14.60
N ASP A 30 -10.97 2.14 -15.78
CA ASP A 30 -9.61 2.25 -16.30
C ASP A 30 -8.70 3.10 -15.41
N ILE A 31 -9.18 4.24 -14.87
CA ILE A 31 -8.39 5.09 -13.99
C ILE A 31 -8.16 4.43 -12.62
N GLU A 32 -9.18 3.81 -12.03
CA GLU A 32 -9.00 3.06 -10.80
C GLU A 32 -8.03 1.89 -10.98
N GLU A 33 -8.11 1.20 -12.11
CA GLU A 33 -7.22 0.09 -12.45
C GLU A 33 -5.80 0.60 -12.73
N LEU A 34 -5.64 1.73 -13.40
CA LEU A 34 -4.36 2.38 -13.63
C LEU A 34 -3.64 2.67 -12.30
N PHE A 35 -4.31 3.31 -11.35
CA PHE A 35 -3.72 3.55 -10.02
C PHE A 35 -3.49 2.26 -9.22
N ARG A 36 -4.26 1.20 -9.49
CA ARG A 36 -4.05 -0.12 -8.85
C ARG A 36 -2.87 -0.88 -9.47
N SER A 37 -2.68 -0.78 -10.78
CA SER A 37 -1.61 -1.50 -11.50
C SER A 37 -0.25 -0.82 -11.36
N CYS A 38 -0.21 0.52 -11.27
CA CYS A 38 1.03 1.27 -11.12
C CYS A 38 1.52 1.24 -9.67
N PHE A 39 2.78 0.92 -9.47
CA PHE A 39 3.48 1.14 -8.21
C PHE A 39 4.43 2.32 -8.34
N ILE A 40 4.29 3.30 -7.44
CA ILE A 40 5.17 4.45 -7.38
C ILE A 40 6.27 4.13 -6.37
N THR A 41 7.48 3.96 -6.85
CA THR A 41 8.64 3.71 -5.99
C THR A 41 9.05 5.01 -5.31
N THR A 42 8.73 5.10 -4.03
CA THR A 42 9.16 6.20 -3.15
C THR A 42 10.47 5.83 -2.45
N ASP A 43 11.19 6.82 -1.94
CA ASP A 43 12.42 6.56 -1.19
C ASP A 43 12.15 5.68 0.04
N ARG A 44 11.01 5.91 0.74
CA ARG A 44 10.54 5.07 1.85
C ARG A 44 10.27 3.62 1.45
N ALA A 45 9.69 3.39 0.28
CA ALA A 45 9.47 2.04 -0.21
C ALA A 45 10.79 1.34 -0.54
N SER A 46 11.73 2.05 -1.16
CA SER A 46 13.06 1.52 -1.48
C SER A 46 13.87 1.15 -0.23
N GLU A 47 13.79 1.97 0.81
CA GLU A 47 14.39 1.67 2.11
C GLU A 47 13.77 0.43 2.76
N CYS A 48 12.43 0.35 2.73
CA CYS A 48 11.70 -0.82 3.23
C CYS A 48 12.12 -2.11 2.50
N PHE A 49 12.30 -2.07 1.18
CA PHE A 49 12.74 -3.24 0.42
C PHE A 49 14.13 -3.69 0.81
N ARG A 50 15.08 -2.77 0.97
CA ARG A 50 16.44 -3.10 1.46
C ARG A 50 16.40 -3.72 2.86
N TRP A 51 15.55 -3.19 3.75
CA TRP A 51 15.36 -3.74 5.08
C TRP A 51 14.73 -5.14 5.05
N LEU A 52 13.77 -5.41 4.15
CA LEU A 52 13.20 -6.76 3.96
C LEU A 52 14.24 -7.74 3.42
N ASP A 53 15.12 -7.32 2.49
CA ASP A 53 16.22 -8.13 1.98
C ASP A 53 17.23 -8.48 3.09
N GLU A 54 17.51 -7.53 3.98
CA GLU A 54 18.38 -7.77 5.14
C GLU A 54 17.76 -8.82 6.10
N LEU A 55 16.45 -8.75 6.38
CA LEU A 55 15.79 -9.77 7.19
C LEU A 55 15.83 -11.16 6.57
N ARG A 56 15.67 -11.26 5.25
CA ARG A 56 15.81 -12.53 4.51
C ARG A 56 17.21 -13.11 4.68
N LEU A 57 18.23 -12.28 4.51
CA LEU A 57 19.62 -12.67 4.63
C LEU A 57 19.98 -13.14 6.05
N LEU A 58 19.55 -12.36 7.05
CA LEU A 58 19.88 -12.63 8.46
C LEU A 58 18.93 -13.64 9.13
N LYS A 59 17.90 -14.11 8.43
CA LYS A 59 16.88 -15.00 9.00
C LYS A 59 16.21 -14.40 10.26
N GLN A 60 15.89 -13.12 10.24
CA GLN A 60 15.32 -12.40 11.38
C GLN A 60 13.86 -11.99 11.12
N CYS A 61 13.03 -12.20 12.13
CA CYS A 61 11.67 -11.66 12.12
C CYS A 61 11.68 -10.15 12.41
N GLY A 62 10.67 -9.46 11.90
CA GLY A 62 10.55 -8.03 12.10
C GLY A 62 9.13 -7.52 11.98
N ARG A 63 8.98 -6.20 12.16
CA ARG A 63 7.68 -5.54 12.05
C ARG A 63 7.78 -4.21 11.32
N ILE A 64 6.79 -3.94 10.47
CA ILE A 64 6.61 -2.68 9.76
C ILE A 64 5.44 -1.94 10.39
N ILE A 65 5.71 -0.82 11.03
CA ILE A 65 4.71 -0.02 11.74
C ILE A 65 4.62 1.36 11.13
N GLY A 66 3.43 1.93 11.14
CA GLY A 66 3.23 3.31 10.69
C GLY A 66 1.76 3.67 10.56
N PRO A 67 1.45 4.95 10.30
CA PRO A 67 0.09 5.43 10.16
C PRO A 67 -0.67 4.74 9.03
N ARG A 68 -1.99 4.92 9.00
CA ARG A 68 -2.80 4.48 7.85
C ARG A 68 -2.48 5.32 6.61
N ASP A 69 -2.63 4.70 5.45
CA ASP A 69 -2.48 5.35 4.13
C ASP A 69 -1.07 5.86 3.78
N VAL A 70 -0.03 5.43 4.50
CA VAL A 70 1.37 5.76 4.13
C VAL A 70 1.97 4.86 3.05
N GLY A 71 1.30 3.74 2.71
CA GLY A 71 1.75 2.86 1.63
C GLY A 71 2.25 1.48 2.06
N LYS A 72 2.30 1.15 3.37
CA LYS A 72 2.81 -0.13 3.91
C LYS A 72 2.34 -1.36 3.13
N SER A 73 1.02 -1.57 3.08
CA SER A 73 0.41 -2.73 2.41
C SER A 73 0.76 -2.80 0.92
N ARG A 74 0.85 -1.64 0.27
CA ARG A 74 1.15 -1.56 -1.16
C ARG A 74 2.61 -1.88 -1.44
N ALA A 75 3.54 -1.36 -0.61
CA ALA A 75 4.95 -1.67 -0.69
C ALA A 75 5.21 -3.16 -0.42
N SER A 76 4.63 -3.72 0.64
CA SER A 76 4.75 -5.15 0.97
C SER A 76 4.21 -6.07 -0.13
N LEU A 77 3.07 -5.71 -0.74
CA LEU A 77 2.50 -6.45 -1.86
C LEU A 77 3.39 -6.37 -3.11
N HIS A 78 3.90 -5.18 -3.41
CA HIS A 78 4.81 -4.99 -4.55
C HIS A 78 6.10 -5.79 -4.36
N TYR A 79 6.70 -5.75 -3.17
CA TYR A 79 7.87 -6.57 -2.85
C TYR A 79 7.63 -8.07 -3.10
N ARG A 80 6.45 -8.59 -2.70
CA ARG A 80 6.05 -9.98 -3.01
C ARG A 80 5.89 -10.19 -4.52
N ASP A 81 5.29 -9.22 -5.24
CA ASP A 81 5.00 -9.37 -6.66
C ASP A 81 6.27 -9.44 -7.52
N GLU A 82 7.36 -8.80 -7.07
CA GLU A 82 8.68 -8.91 -7.71
C GLU A 82 9.35 -10.28 -7.49
N ASP A 83 9.02 -10.99 -6.42
CA ASP A 83 9.63 -12.29 -6.08
C ASP A 83 8.62 -13.30 -5.50
N LYS A 84 7.57 -13.60 -6.26
CA LYS A 84 6.47 -14.49 -5.84
C LYS A 84 6.89 -15.91 -5.47
N LYS A 85 8.07 -16.33 -5.88
CA LYS A 85 8.57 -17.69 -5.61
C LYS A 85 9.14 -17.81 -4.21
N ARG A 86 9.71 -16.71 -3.69
CA ARG A 86 10.44 -16.71 -2.41
C ARG A 86 9.77 -15.87 -1.32
N VAL A 87 8.78 -15.06 -1.67
CA VAL A 87 8.05 -14.18 -0.76
C VAL A 87 6.58 -14.55 -0.72
N SER A 88 6.07 -14.89 0.46
CA SER A 88 4.62 -15.01 0.70
C SER A 88 4.07 -13.74 1.33
N TYR A 89 2.90 -13.29 0.85
CA TYR A 89 2.17 -12.16 1.42
C TYR A 89 0.72 -12.53 1.66
N VAL A 90 0.28 -12.36 2.88
CA VAL A 90 -1.11 -12.59 3.27
C VAL A 90 -1.64 -11.42 4.09
N LYS A 91 -2.94 -11.19 3.99
CA LYS A 91 -3.61 -10.14 4.73
C LYS A 91 -4.49 -10.73 5.83
N ALA A 92 -4.25 -10.32 7.08
CA ALA A 92 -5.09 -10.70 8.19
C ALA A 92 -6.44 -9.96 8.13
N TRP A 93 -7.52 -10.72 8.32
CA TRP A 93 -8.88 -10.18 8.46
C TRP A 93 -9.22 -10.04 9.94
N SER A 94 -10.26 -9.27 10.25
CA SER A 94 -10.70 -9.10 11.64
C SER A 94 -10.84 -10.45 12.37
N ALA A 95 -10.25 -10.55 13.55
CA ALA A 95 -10.22 -11.73 14.41
C ALA A 95 -9.70 -13.01 13.70
N SER A 96 -8.66 -12.86 12.87
CA SER A 96 -8.05 -14.01 12.17
C SER A 96 -7.40 -14.98 13.15
N SER A 97 -7.90 -16.22 13.17
CA SER A 97 -7.29 -17.31 13.91
C SER A 97 -6.09 -17.91 13.17
N SER A 98 -5.22 -18.62 13.88
CA SER A 98 -4.10 -19.37 13.30
C SER A 98 -4.51 -20.28 12.15
N LYS A 99 -5.63 -21.00 12.33
CA LYS A 99 -6.16 -21.88 11.28
C LYS A 99 -6.42 -21.14 9.98
N ARG A 100 -7.05 -19.96 10.06
CA ARG A 100 -7.35 -19.12 8.90
C ARG A 100 -6.07 -18.59 8.27
N LEU A 101 -5.16 -18.08 9.08
CA LEU A 101 -3.88 -17.53 8.65
C LEU A 101 -3.03 -18.58 7.93
N PHE A 102 -2.82 -19.74 8.52
CA PHE A 102 -2.05 -20.83 7.90
C PHE A 102 -2.67 -21.34 6.60
N SER A 103 -3.99 -21.44 6.57
CA SER A 103 -4.70 -21.78 5.34
C SER A 103 -4.50 -20.72 4.24
N GLN A 104 -4.42 -19.42 4.59
CA GLN A 104 -4.16 -18.36 3.64
C GLN A 104 -2.71 -18.41 3.10
N ILE A 105 -1.73 -18.65 3.97
CA ILE A 105 -0.32 -18.80 3.54
C ILE A 105 -0.17 -20.01 2.61
N LEU A 106 -0.75 -21.15 2.98
CA LEU A 106 -0.73 -22.35 2.13
C LEU A 106 -1.41 -22.12 0.76
N LYS A 107 -2.45 -21.31 0.70
CA LYS A 107 -3.08 -20.90 -0.58
C LYS A 107 -2.19 -19.99 -1.39
N ASP A 108 -1.54 -19.02 -0.74
CA ASP A 108 -0.65 -18.05 -1.42
C ASP A 108 0.54 -18.76 -2.09
N ILE A 109 1.06 -19.81 -1.46
CA ILE A 109 2.13 -20.66 -2.02
C ILE A 109 1.60 -21.79 -2.94
N ASN A 110 0.31 -21.82 -3.29
CA ASN A 110 -0.32 -22.84 -4.14
C ASN A 110 -0.17 -24.28 -3.63
N HIS A 111 -0.20 -24.49 -2.32
CA HIS A 111 -0.13 -25.83 -1.75
C HIS A 111 -1.40 -26.65 -2.07
N ALA A 112 -1.24 -27.93 -2.45
CA ALA A 112 -2.34 -28.80 -2.89
C ALA A 112 -3.43 -29.02 -1.82
N ALA A 113 -3.08 -28.97 -0.52
CA ALA A 113 -4.02 -29.16 0.59
C ALA A 113 -3.97 -27.95 1.56
N PRO A 114 -4.53 -26.78 1.19
CA PRO A 114 -4.41 -25.56 1.99
C PRO A 114 -5.35 -25.51 3.20
N THR A 115 -6.21 -26.51 3.40
CA THR A 115 -7.20 -26.55 4.48
C THR A 115 -7.01 -27.76 5.36
N GLY A 116 -7.52 -27.71 6.60
CA GLY A 116 -7.40 -28.81 7.55
C GLY A 116 -7.72 -28.39 8.99
N LYS A 117 -7.39 -29.24 9.96
CA LYS A 117 -7.43 -28.91 11.37
C LYS A 117 -6.20 -28.05 11.73
N ARG A 118 -6.30 -27.17 12.75
CA ARG A 118 -5.20 -26.31 13.19
C ARG A 118 -3.92 -27.09 13.48
N GLN A 119 -4.03 -28.20 14.19
CA GLN A 119 -2.90 -29.06 14.56
C GLN A 119 -2.15 -29.66 13.37
N ASP A 120 -2.83 -29.84 12.22
CA ASP A 120 -2.24 -30.42 11.00
C ASP A 120 -1.67 -29.32 10.08
N LEU A 121 -2.23 -28.11 10.15
CA LEU A 121 -1.84 -27.00 9.27
C LEU A 121 -0.47 -26.42 9.59
N ARG A 122 -0.11 -26.29 10.88
CA ARG A 122 1.20 -25.72 11.25
C ARG A 122 2.38 -26.58 10.78
N PRO A 123 2.49 -27.89 11.12
CA PRO A 123 3.60 -28.70 10.64
C PRO A 123 3.61 -28.84 9.12
N ARG A 124 2.43 -28.89 8.49
CA ARG A 124 2.31 -28.86 7.03
C ARG A 124 2.89 -27.57 6.45
N LEU A 125 2.55 -26.42 7.04
CA LEU A 125 3.06 -25.13 6.60
C LEU A 125 4.55 -25.04 6.79
N ALA A 126 5.09 -25.40 7.96
CA ALA A 126 6.52 -25.38 8.23
C ALA A 126 7.32 -26.17 7.19
N GLY A 127 6.93 -27.43 6.91
CA GLY A 127 7.58 -28.23 5.87
C GLY A 127 7.35 -27.68 4.46
N SER A 128 6.23 -27.03 4.19
CA SER A 128 5.95 -26.43 2.88
C SER A 128 6.78 -25.18 2.63
N LEU A 129 7.01 -24.33 3.63
CA LEU A 129 7.83 -23.12 3.48
C LEU A 129 9.24 -23.47 3.00
N GLU A 130 9.84 -24.49 3.59
CA GLU A 130 11.16 -24.99 3.18
C GLU A 130 11.13 -25.65 1.79
N LEU A 131 10.17 -26.56 1.56
CA LEU A 131 10.06 -27.31 0.31
C LEU A 131 9.85 -26.40 -0.91
N PHE A 132 9.06 -25.34 -0.77
CA PHE A 132 8.80 -24.35 -1.83
C PHE A 132 9.91 -23.29 -1.92
N GLY A 133 10.91 -23.32 -1.05
CA GLY A 133 12.05 -22.40 -1.07
C GLY A 133 11.66 -20.97 -0.69
N LEU A 134 10.66 -20.81 0.20
CA LEU A 134 10.33 -19.49 0.70
C LEU A 134 11.44 -18.93 1.59
N GLU A 135 11.64 -17.64 1.48
CA GLU A 135 12.66 -16.92 2.23
C GLU A 135 12.07 -15.94 3.25
N ILE A 136 10.80 -15.54 3.10
CA ILE A 136 10.10 -14.63 4.01
C ILE A 136 8.59 -14.75 3.88
N VAL A 137 7.88 -14.57 4.99
CA VAL A 137 6.41 -14.47 5.05
C VAL A 137 6.02 -13.09 5.58
N ILE A 138 5.24 -12.34 4.82
CA ILE A 138 4.73 -11.01 5.21
C ILE A 138 3.26 -11.12 5.55
N ILE A 139 2.89 -10.65 6.73
CA ILE A 139 1.50 -10.67 7.24
C ILE A 139 1.03 -9.24 7.43
N ASP A 140 0.16 -8.78 6.55
CA ASP A 140 -0.41 -7.43 6.58
C ASP A 140 -1.65 -7.34 7.47
N ASN A 141 -1.88 -6.18 8.07
CA ASN A 141 -2.90 -5.92 9.08
C ASN A 141 -2.79 -6.88 10.28
N ALA A 142 -1.56 -7.13 10.74
CA ALA A 142 -1.29 -8.12 11.78
C ALA A 142 -2.00 -7.82 13.11
N GLU A 143 -2.34 -6.56 13.38
CA GLU A 143 -3.17 -6.16 14.54
C GLU A 143 -4.55 -6.84 14.57
N ASN A 144 -5.00 -7.41 13.46
CA ASN A 144 -6.26 -8.16 13.38
C ASN A 144 -6.14 -9.65 13.76
N LEU A 145 -4.95 -10.13 14.07
CA LEU A 145 -4.75 -11.50 14.51
C LEU A 145 -5.24 -11.72 15.95
N GLN A 146 -5.74 -12.92 16.24
CA GLN A 146 -5.98 -13.35 17.62
C GLN A 146 -4.65 -13.61 18.33
N LYS A 147 -4.61 -13.46 19.67
CA LYS A 147 -3.38 -13.64 20.48
C LYS A 147 -2.70 -15.00 20.24
N GLU A 148 -3.49 -16.05 20.14
CA GLU A 148 -2.98 -17.41 19.87
C GLU A 148 -2.27 -17.52 18.53
N ALA A 149 -2.66 -16.68 17.54
CA ALA A 149 -2.01 -16.72 16.23
C ALA A 149 -0.58 -16.18 16.28
N PHE A 150 -0.29 -15.21 17.14
CA PHE A 150 1.09 -14.72 17.34
C PHE A 150 1.99 -15.78 17.97
N LEU A 151 1.47 -16.55 18.93
CA LEU A 151 2.20 -17.67 19.54
C LEU A 151 2.48 -18.78 18.51
N ASP A 152 1.51 -19.08 17.67
CA ASP A 152 1.67 -20.06 16.59
C ASP A 152 2.66 -19.58 15.52
N LEU A 153 2.76 -18.27 15.26
CA LEU A 153 3.77 -17.69 14.36
C LEU A 153 5.18 -17.79 14.94
N LYS A 154 5.34 -17.57 16.25
CA LYS A 154 6.61 -17.82 16.93
C LYS A 154 7.06 -19.28 16.72
N GLN A 155 6.16 -20.24 17.00
CA GLN A 155 6.46 -21.66 16.82
C GLN A 155 6.76 -22.01 15.34
N LEU A 156 6.02 -21.41 14.40
CA LEU A 156 6.27 -21.58 12.97
C LEU A 156 7.68 -21.12 12.58
N PHE A 157 8.11 -19.97 13.09
CA PHE A 157 9.46 -19.46 12.87
C PHE A 157 10.52 -20.37 13.47
N GLU A 158 10.33 -20.84 14.71
CA GLU A 158 11.23 -21.78 15.39
C GLU A 158 11.36 -23.12 14.63
N GLU A 159 10.27 -23.61 14.02
CA GLU A 159 10.25 -24.85 13.25
C GLU A 159 10.84 -24.72 11.84
N SER A 160 10.60 -23.59 11.14
CA SER A 160 10.97 -23.42 9.73
C SER A 160 12.22 -22.58 9.50
N ASN A 161 12.63 -21.78 10.48
CA ASN A 161 13.68 -20.77 10.34
C ASN A 161 13.44 -19.78 9.17
N ILE A 162 12.16 -19.59 8.78
CA ILE A 162 11.74 -18.64 7.73
C ILE A 162 11.27 -17.34 8.40
N PRO A 163 11.90 -16.20 8.10
CA PRO A 163 11.52 -14.90 8.66
C PRO A 163 10.04 -14.58 8.47
N ILE A 164 9.45 -14.02 9.50
CA ILE A 164 8.08 -13.51 9.48
C ILE A 164 8.11 -12.02 9.75
N VAL A 165 7.45 -11.25 8.88
CA VAL A 165 7.29 -9.80 9.02
C VAL A 165 5.84 -9.46 9.26
N LEU A 166 5.59 -8.76 10.35
CA LEU A 166 4.26 -8.27 10.73
C LEU A 166 4.11 -6.82 10.28
N VAL A 167 3.05 -6.52 9.51
CA VAL A 167 2.78 -5.17 9.03
C VAL A 167 1.49 -4.66 9.69
N GLY A 168 1.56 -3.49 10.34
CA GLY A 168 0.40 -2.98 11.08
C GLY A 168 0.46 -1.51 11.48
N GLY A 169 -0.45 -1.12 12.36
CA GLY A 169 -0.47 0.16 13.05
C GLY A 169 0.41 0.13 14.30
N LYS A 170 0.46 1.25 15.03
CA LYS A 170 1.20 1.33 16.31
C LYS A 170 0.67 0.36 17.37
N GLU A 171 -0.60 0.01 17.27
CA GLU A 171 -1.28 -0.94 18.15
C GLU A 171 -0.63 -2.34 18.14
N LEU A 172 0.12 -2.65 17.08
CA LEU A 172 0.81 -3.93 16.95
C LEU A 172 1.93 -4.09 18.00
N ASP A 173 2.63 -3.02 18.34
CA ASP A 173 3.67 -3.06 19.37
C ASP A 173 3.09 -3.38 20.75
N ASP A 174 1.96 -2.77 21.10
CA ASP A 174 1.25 -3.01 22.36
C ASP A 174 0.81 -4.49 22.43
N ILE A 175 0.26 -5.03 21.33
CA ILE A 175 -0.16 -6.43 21.25
C ILE A 175 1.03 -7.38 21.41
N LEU A 176 2.15 -7.11 20.76
CA LEU A 176 3.36 -7.93 20.87
C LEU A 176 3.98 -7.87 22.26
N GLN A 177 3.93 -6.72 22.92
CA GLN A 177 4.36 -6.55 24.31
C GLN A 177 3.48 -7.34 25.26
N ASP A 178 2.16 -7.25 25.12
CA ASP A 178 1.18 -8.01 25.90
C ASP A 178 1.33 -9.54 25.77
N CYS A 179 1.91 -9.99 24.65
CA CYS A 179 2.15 -11.41 24.37
C CYS A 179 3.60 -11.85 24.70
N ASP A 180 4.46 -10.94 25.15
CA ASP A 180 5.91 -11.17 25.37
C ASP A 180 6.63 -11.64 24.09
N LEU A 181 6.29 -11.05 22.95
CA LEU A 181 6.80 -11.43 21.64
C LEU A 181 7.67 -10.36 20.95
N LEU A 182 7.94 -9.22 21.60
CA LEU A 182 8.84 -8.21 21.02
C LEU A 182 10.25 -8.76 20.75
N THR A 183 10.70 -9.74 21.56
CA THR A 183 11.99 -10.42 21.38
C THR A 183 12.02 -11.35 20.16
N VAL A 184 10.86 -11.82 19.72
CA VAL A 184 10.72 -12.65 18.50
C VAL A 184 10.69 -11.79 17.24
N PHE A 185 10.11 -10.58 17.32
CA PHE A 185 10.04 -9.59 16.24
C PHE A 185 10.86 -8.34 16.60
N PRO A 186 12.20 -8.47 16.79
CA PRO A 186 13.00 -7.41 17.39
C PRO A 186 13.21 -6.21 16.48
N THR A 187 13.32 -6.43 15.17
CA THR A 187 13.62 -5.38 14.21
C THR A 187 12.38 -4.62 13.81
N LEU A 188 12.46 -3.30 13.83
CA LEU A 188 11.38 -2.38 13.49
C LEU A 188 11.75 -1.56 12.26
N TYR A 189 10.86 -1.51 11.28
CA TYR A 189 10.85 -0.50 10.24
C TYR A 189 9.66 0.44 10.45
N GLU A 190 9.93 1.72 10.71
CA GLU A 190 8.90 2.74 10.80
C GLU A 190 8.59 3.28 9.40
N PHE A 191 7.43 2.87 8.87
CA PHE A 191 6.96 3.35 7.58
C PHE A 191 6.23 4.68 7.76
N GLU A 192 6.96 5.76 7.58
CA GLU A 192 6.49 7.12 7.79
C GLU A 192 5.81 7.74 6.57
N ARG A 193 5.37 8.97 6.73
CA ARG A 193 4.88 9.84 5.64
C ARG A 193 6.04 10.18 4.71
N LEU A 194 5.71 10.56 3.47
CA LEU A 194 6.72 11.06 2.54
C LEU A 194 7.32 12.36 3.06
N GLU A 195 8.61 12.54 2.85
CA GLU A 195 9.27 13.81 3.04
C GLU A 195 8.88 14.79 1.93
N TYR A 196 9.15 16.07 2.12
CA TYR A 196 8.69 17.11 1.19
C TYR A 196 9.18 16.86 -0.25
N GLU A 197 10.44 16.55 -0.43
CA GLU A 197 11.03 16.32 -1.76
C GLU A 197 10.50 15.01 -2.39
N ASP A 198 10.36 13.94 -1.61
CA ASP A 198 9.79 12.67 -2.08
C ASP A 198 8.29 12.82 -2.42
N PHE A 199 7.55 13.63 -1.65
CA PHE A 199 6.16 13.96 -1.95
C PHE A 199 6.04 14.73 -3.27
N LYS A 200 6.90 15.71 -3.50
CA LYS A 200 6.93 16.52 -4.73
C LYS A 200 7.30 15.66 -5.95
N LYS A 201 8.30 14.82 -5.82
CA LYS A 201 8.71 13.81 -6.80
C LYS A 201 7.56 12.85 -7.16
N THR A 202 6.87 12.34 -6.11
CA THR A 202 5.71 11.45 -6.25
C THR A 202 4.59 12.13 -7.03
N LEU A 203 4.28 13.40 -6.76
CA LEU A 203 3.28 14.16 -7.50
C LEU A 203 3.68 14.35 -8.97
N SER A 204 4.94 14.69 -9.24
CA SER A 204 5.46 14.80 -10.61
C SER A 204 5.32 13.49 -11.38
N THR A 205 5.70 12.36 -10.77
CA THR A 205 5.53 11.03 -11.38
C THR A 205 4.06 10.71 -11.65
N ILE A 206 3.17 11.04 -10.71
CA ILE A 206 1.72 10.83 -10.91
C ILE A 206 1.23 11.67 -12.09
N GLU A 207 1.59 12.93 -12.18
CA GLU A 207 1.12 13.83 -13.22
C GLU A 207 1.64 13.43 -14.62
N LEU A 208 2.94 13.17 -14.72
CA LEU A 208 3.61 12.94 -16.01
C LEU A 208 3.47 11.50 -16.51
N ASP A 209 3.63 10.51 -15.62
CA ASP A 209 3.76 9.11 -16.02
C ASP A 209 2.44 8.32 -15.84
N ILE A 210 1.56 8.74 -14.94
CA ILE A 210 0.34 8.01 -14.62
C ILE A 210 -0.88 8.70 -15.21
N LEU A 211 -1.12 9.96 -14.89
CA LEU A 211 -2.34 10.64 -15.32
C LEU A 211 -2.30 11.03 -16.79
N SER A 212 -1.19 11.56 -17.27
CA SER A 212 -0.99 11.99 -18.67
C SER A 212 -2.22 12.73 -19.24
N LEU A 213 -2.79 13.68 -18.46
CA LEU A 213 -3.98 14.44 -18.87
C LEU A 213 -3.64 15.35 -20.05
N PRO A 214 -4.64 15.73 -20.89
CA PRO A 214 -4.40 16.60 -22.06
C PRO A 214 -3.77 17.95 -21.72
N GLU A 215 -4.12 18.49 -20.55
CA GLU A 215 -3.52 19.70 -19.98
C GLU A 215 -2.90 19.38 -18.62
N ALA A 216 -1.73 19.98 -18.34
CA ALA A 216 -1.08 19.84 -17.05
C ALA A 216 -1.95 20.44 -15.94
N SER A 217 -2.08 19.70 -14.86
CA SER A 217 -2.80 20.16 -13.66
C SER A 217 -1.90 20.96 -12.70
N ASN A 218 -0.57 20.95 -12.94
CA ASN A 218 0.46 21.59 -12.12
C ASN A 218 0.41 21.12 -10.65
N LEU A 219 0.35 19.80 -10.44
CA LEU A 219 0.19 19.20 -9.10
C LEU A 219 1.33 19.52 -8.13
N VAL A 220 2.49 19.94 -8.65
CA VAL A 220 3.71 20.21 -7.88
C VAL A 220 3.90 21.69 -7.54
N GLU A 221 2.96 22.58 -7.93
CA GLU A 221 3.10 24.02 -7.78
C GLU A 221 1.80 24.67 -7.27
N GLY A 222 1.96 25.87 -6.70
CA GLY A 222 0.86 26.76 -6.33
C GLY A 222 -0.14 26.17 -5.34
N THR A 223 -1.37 26.64 -5.43
CA THR A 223 -2.47 26.30 -4.51
C THR A 223 -2.82 24.81 -4.56
N ILE A 224 -2.72 24.18 -5.73
CA ILE A 224 -3.02 22.74 -5.90
C ILE A 224 -2.06 21.91 -5.05
N PHE A 225 -0.75 22.20 -5.09
CA PHE A 225 0.24 21.54 -4.26
C PHE A 225 -0.05 21.72 -2.77
N GLU A 226 -0.38 22.93 -2.33
CA GLU A 226 -0.72 23.22 -0.93
C GLU A 226 -1.95 22.45 -0.46
N ILE A 227 -3.02 22.41 -1.27
CA ILE A 227 -4.22 21.63 -0.97
C ILE A 227 -3.87 20.14 -0.80
N LEU A 228 -3.09 19.56 -1.71
CA LEU A 228 -2.66 18.17 -1.63
C LEU A 228 -1.80 17.92 -0.40
N ALA A 229 -0.80 18.72 -0.15
CA ALA A 229 0.10 18.58 0.99
C ALA A 229 -0.66 18.64 2.33
N LEU A 230 -1.54 19.63 2.51
CA LEU A 230 -2.32 19.80 3.73
C LEU A 230 -3.38 18.71 3.92
N SER A 231 -4.15 18.38 2.88
CA SER A 231 -5.24 17.41 2.98
C SER A 231 -4.73 15.98 3.17
N THR A 232 -3.62 15.61 2.55
CA THR A 232 -3.04 14.27 2.66
C THR A 232 -2.06 14.13 3.82
N SER A 233 -1.49 15.23 4.29
CA SER A 233 -0.35 15.24 5.21
C SER A 233 0.78 14.32 4.69
N ALA A 234 1.08 14.39 3.40
CA ALA A 234 2.08 13.58 2.67
C ALA A 234 1.89 12.05 2.80
N ARG A 235 0.66 11.57 2.98
CA ARG A 235 0.31 10.14 2.96
C ARG A 235 -0.07 9.72 1.55
N ILE A 236 0.78 8.91 0.91
CA ILE A 236 0.62 8.51 -0.50
C ILE A 236 -0.72 7.79 -0.78
N GLY A 237 -1.18 6.94 0.11
CA GLY A 237 -2.45 6.25 -0.07
C GLY A 237 -3.65 7.19 -0.06
N LEU A 238 -3.61 8.25 0.76
CA LEU A 238 -4.64 9.28 0.76
C LEU A 238 -4.53 10.20 -0.46
N LEU A 239 -3.30 10.52 -0.88
CA LEU A 239 -3.03 11.25 -2.11
C LEU A 239 -3.66 10.57 -3.32
N VAL A 240 -3.37 9.29 -3.52
CA VAL A 240 -3.93 8.49 -4.62
C VAL A 240 -5.45 8.48 -4.57
N LYS A 241 -6.07 8.30 -3.39
CA LYS A 241 -7.55 8.34 -3.24
C LYS A 241 -8.16 9.68 -3.65
N ILE A 242 -7.53 10.79 -3.27
CA ILE A 242 -8.01 12.14 -3.61
C ILE A 242 -7.85 12.38 -5.10
N LEU A 243 -6.67 12.12 -5.65
CA LEU A 243 -6.39 12.33 -7.08
C LEU A 243 -7.26 11.45 -7.97
N THR A 244 -7.43 10.17 -7.66
CA THR A 244 -8.34 9.29 -8.40
C THR A 244 -9.74 9.92 -8.53
N LYS A 245 -10.29 10.41 -7.41
CA LYS A 245 -11.63 11.02 -7.44
C LYS A 245 -11.66 12.38 -8.13
N ALA A 246 -10.60 13.18 -8.01
CA ALA A 246 -10.50 14.46 -8.69
C ALA A 246 -10.45 14.28 -10.20
N VAL A 247 -9.62 13.37 -10.69
CA VAL A 247 -9.50 13.03 -12.11
C VAL A 247 -10.82 12.49 -12.65
N LEU A 248 -11.44 11.55 -11.95
CA LEU A 248 -12.76 11.02 -12.33
C LEU A 248 -13.83 12.11 -12.41
N HIS A 249 -13.83 13.06 -11.47
CA HIS A 249 -14.77 14.17 -11.49
C HIS A 249 -14.49 15.11 -12.68
N SER A 250 -13.21 15.43 -12.95
CA SER A 250 -12.82 16.27 -14.09
C SER A 250 -13.26 15.64 -15.41
N LEU A 251 -12.95 14.37 -15.64
CA LEU A 251 -13.32 13.67 -16.87
C LEU A 251 -14.83 13.55 -17.08
N LYS A 252 -15.59 13.28 -16.02
CA LYS A 252 -17.08 13.23 -16.10
C LYS A 252 -17.71 14.56 -16.50
N ASN A 253 -17.04 15.67 -16.18
CA ASN A 253 -17.53 17.01 -16.52
C ASN A 253 -16.86 17.60 -17.77
N GLY A 254 -16.05 16.82 -18.50
CA GLY A 254 -15.40 17.23 -19.74
C GLY A 254 -14.22 18.19 -19.54
N PHE A 255 -13.62 18.22 -18.35
CA PHE A 255 -12.42 19.03 -18.10
C PHE A 255 -11.16 18.27 -18.54
N SER A 256 -10.23 19.00 -19.12
CA SER A 256 -8.93 18.49 -19.60
C SER A 256 -7.87 18.32 -18.51
N ARG A 257 -8.11 18.88 -17.32
CA ARG A 257 -7.20 18.85 -16.15
C ARG A 257 -7.96 18.82 -14.84
N VAL A 258 -7.27 18.57 -13.75
CA VAL A 258 -7.78 18.76 -12.38
C VAL A 258 -7.55 20.23 -12.00
N ASP A 259 -8.63 20.95 -11.70
CA ASP A 259 -8.54 22.32 -11.22
C ASP A 259 -8.65 22.40 -9.68
N GLU A 260 -8.33 23.57 -9.14
CA GLU A 260 -8.31 23.86 -7.72
C GLU A 260 -9.69 23.64 -7.07
N SER A 261 -10.78 24.10 -7.70
CA SER A 261 -12.13 24.03 -7.13
C SER A 261 -12.63 22.59 -7.00
N ILE A 262 -12.31 21.74 -7.95
CA ILE A 262 -12.60 20.30 -7.93
C ILE A 262 -11.80 19.64 -6.81
N LEU A 263 -10.51 19.96 -6.73
CA LEU A 263 -9.62 19.38 -5.75
C LEU A 263 -10.02 19.74 -4.32
N GLU A 264 -10.30 21.02 -4.04
CA GLU A 264 -10.78 21.47 -2.73
C GLU A 264 -12.07 20.76 -2.29
N LYS A 265 -13.05 20.67 -3.20
CA LYS A 265 -14.33 19.99 -2.94
C LYS A 265 -14.13 18.52 -2.58
N ILE A 266 -13.17 17.86 -3.20
CA ILE A 266 -12.91 16.44 -2.94
C ILE A 266 -12.04 16.28 -1.69
N ALA A 267 -10.96 17.04 -1.58
CA ALA A 267 -10.03 17.00 -0.45
C ALA A 267 -10.72 17.30 0.89
N SER A 268 -11.67 18.24 0.92
CA SER A 268 -12.43 18.58 2.12
C SER A 268 -13.22 17.40 2.73
N ARG A 269 -13.47 16.35 1.96
CA ARG A 269 -14.14 15.11 2.44
C ARG A 269 -13.19 14.12 3.14
N TYR A 270 -11.87 14.31 2.98
CA TYR A 270 -10.86 13.36 3.46
C TYR A 270 -9.95 13.92 4.54
N GLY A 271 -9.85 15.24 4.69
CA GLY A 271 -8.90 15.85 5.59
C GLY A 271 -9.37 17.18 6.16
N ARG A 272 -8.43 17.96 6.72
CA ARG A 272 -8.71 19.32 7.17
C ARG A 272 -9.05 20.19 5.95
N LYS A 273 -10.07 21.05 6.11
CA LYS A 273 -10.36 22.06 5.09
C LYS A 273 -9.11 22.91 4.86
N TYR A 274 -8.74 23.07 3.61
CA TYR A 274 -7.76 24.06 3.21
C TYR A 274 -8.31 25.45 3.59
N VAL A 275 -7.54 26.20 4.34
CA VAL A 275 -7.82 27.61 4.65
C VAL A 275 -6.61 28.38 4.12
N PRO A 276 -6.77 29.17 3.04
CA PRO A 276 -5.71 29.99 2.51
C PRO A 276 -5.07 30.85 3.61
N LEU A 277 -3.75 30.99 3.58
CA LEU A 277 -2.99 31.75 4.58
C LEU A 277 -3.46 33.21 4.69
N GLU A 278 -3.99 33.78 3.60
CA GLU A 278 -4.55 35.13 3.58
C GLU A 278 -5.77 35.32 4.51
N ASN A 279 -6.53 34.27 4.78
CA ASN A 279 -7.69 34.32 5.67
C ASN A 279 -7.34 34.10 7.15
N LYS A 280 -6.11 33.70 7.49
CA LYS A 280 -5.67 33.57 8.88
C LYS A 280 -5.37 34.92 9.55
N LYS A 281 -5.00 35.94 8.78
CA LYS A 281 -4.70 37.29 9.30
C LYS A 281 -5.93 38.16 9.60
N LYS A 282 -7.16 37.69 9.26
CA LYS A 282 -8.40 38.46 9.54
C LYS A 282 -9.13 38.01 10.80
N ASN A 283 -8.68 36.92 11.47
CA ASN A 283 -9.32 36.36 12.66
C ASN A 283 -8.43 36.42 13.92
N GLU A 284 -7.32 37.15 13.91
CA GLU A 284 -6.54 37.62 15.05
C GLU A 284 -6.78 39.15 15.24
#